data_78e7d3b8da5741492daa9af287376659
#
_entry.id   78e7d3b8da5741492daa9af287376659
#
_cell.length_a   1.000
_cell.length_b   1.000
_cell.length_c   1.000
_cell.angle_alpha   90.00
_cell.angle_beta   90.00
_cell.angle_gamma   90.00
#
_symmetry.space_group_name_H-M   'P 1'
#
loop_
_entity.id
_entity.type
_entity.pdbx_description
1 polymer ?
#
loop_
_entity_poly.entity_id
_entity_poly.type
_entity_poly.pdbx_seq_one_letter_code
_entity_poly.pdbx_strand_id
1 'polypeptide(L)'
;MTPDEKEARLRAKAAEADEIKRMMEHPRFRDTVGKIKNNIQRQFLNCPLGEEGDQPRLFAQAKFQLLNEFVAEFKRVANGGKVAMEDVVYLEQERKKRNR
;
A
#
# COMPACT_ATOMS: atom_id res chain seq x y z
N MET A 1 12.83 18.05 -18.16
CA MET A 1 11.39 17.75 -18.09
C MET A 1 10.61 19.06 -18.09
N THR A 2 9.64 19.20 -18.97
CA THR A 2 8.79 20.37 -19.02
C THR A 2 7.81 20.38 -17.84
N PRO A 3 7.29 21.56 -17.42
CA PRO A 3 6.25 21.62 -16.40
C PRO A 3 5.01 20.77 -16.73
N ASP A 4 4.61 20.71 -18.01
CA ASP A 4 3.46 19.93 -18.44
C ASP A 4 3.71 18.42 -18.32
N GLU A 5 4.91 17.95 -18.66
CA GLU A 5 5.30 16.55 -18.48
C GLU A 5 5.33 16.16 -17.00
N LYS A 6 5.82 17.06 -16.16
CA LYS A 6 5.84 16.85 -14.70
C LYS A 6 4.44 16.74 -14.15
N GLU A 7 3.54 17.64 -14.55
CA GLU A 7 2.14 17.60 -14.15
C GLU A 7 1.45 16.31 -14.59
N ALA A 8 1.68 15.89 -15.85
CA ALA A 8 1.11 14.64 -16.38
C ALA A 8 1.58 13.42 -15.56
N ARG A 9 2.85 13.36 -15.17
CA ARG A 9 3.37 12.28 -14.32
C ARG A 9 2.74 12.28 -12.94
N LEU A 10 2.57 13.44 -12.34
CA LEU A 10 1.95 13.56 -11.02
C LEU A 10 0.48 13.12 -11.05
N ARG A 11 -0.26 13.51 -12.12
CA ARG A 11 -1.64 13.08 -12.30
C ARG A 11 -1.76 11.58 -12.52
N ALA A 12 -0.87 10.98 -13.31
CA ALA A 12 -0.82 9.53 -13.52
C ALA A 12 -0.53 8.80 -12.21
N LYS A 13 0.40 9.29 -11.42
CA LYS A 13 0.72 8.74 -10.10
C LYS A 13 -0.48 8.82 -9.15
N ALA A 14 -1.18 9.95 -9.15
CA ALA A 14 -2.37 10.13 -8.33
C ALA A 14 -3.51 9.20 -8.75
N ALA A 15 -3.71 9.00 -10.06
CA ALA A 15 -4.74 8.09 -10.58
C ALA A 15 -4.44 6.63 -10.19
N GLU A 16 -3.20 6.19 -10.31
CA GLU A 16 -2.76 4.85 -9.89
C GLU A 16 -2.99 4.65 -8.38
N ALA A 17 -2.62 5.66 -7.59
CA ALA A 17 -2.81 5.62 -6.14
C ALA A 17 -4.29 5.54 -5.76
N ASP A 18 -5.16 6.22 -6.48
CA ASP A 18 -6.61 6.18 -6.25
C ASP A 18 -7.18 4.79 -6.55
N GLU A 19 -6.73 4.14 -7.62
CA GLU A 19 -7.09 2.75 -7.91
C GLU A 19 -6.67 1.80 -6.79
N ILE A 20 -5.44 1.94 -6.29
CA ILE A 20 -4.93 1.14 -5.18
C ILE A 20 -5.76 1.37 -3.91
N LYS A 21 -6.08 2.63 -3.63
CA LYS A 21 -6.90 2.98 -2.47
C LYS A 21 -8.29 2.34 -2.54
N ARG A 22 -8.94 2.41 -3.70
CA ARG A 22 -10.25 1.78 -3.93
C ARG A 22 -10.19 0.27 -3.75
N MET A 23 -9.14 -0.36 -4.27
CA MET A 23 -8.92 -1.80 -4.10
C MET A 23 -8.78 -2.16 -2.62
N MET A 24 -7.98 -1.40 -1.86
CA MET A 24 -7.77 -1.65 -0.43
C MET A 24 -9.04 -1.46 0.40
N GLU A 25 -9.92 -0.56 0.00
CA GLU A 25 -11.19 -0.30 0.66
C GLU A 25 -12.28 -1.31 0.27
N HIS A 26 -12.02 -2.10 -0.78
CA HIS A 26 -12.98 -3.09 -1.24
C HIS A 26 -13.17 -4.20 -0.20
N PRO A 27 -14.43 -4.56 0.15
CA PRO A 27 -14.70 -5.58 1.17
C PRO A 27 -14.01 -6.92 0.91
N ARG A 28 -13.96 -7.37 -0.34
CA ARG A 28 -13.31 -8.64 -0.70
C ARG A 28 -11.81 -8.61 -0.46
N PHE A 29 -11.16 -7.48 -0.72
CA PHE A 29 -9.74 -7.32 -0.43
C PHE A 29 -9.48 -7.42 1.08
N ARG A 30 -10.25 -6.67 1.86
CA ARG A 30 -10.15 -6.69 3.33
C ARG A 30 -10.42 -8.07 3.92
N ASP A 31 -11.45 -8.74 3.44
CA ASP A 31 -11.80 -10.09 3.88
C ASP A 31 -10.69 -11.09 3.54
N THR A 32 -10.15 -11.01 2.35
CA THR A 32 -9.06 -11.89 1.92
C THR A 32 -7.81 -11.69 2.76
N VAL A 33 -7.39 -10.44 2.99
CA VAL A 33 -6.25 -10.14 3.86
C VAL A 33 -6.51 -10.63 5.28
N GLY A 34 -7.71 -10.42 5.80
CA GLY A 34 -8.10 -10.90 7.13
C GLY A 34 -8.06 -12.42 7.24
N LYS A 35 -8.53 -13.15 6.23
CA LYS A 35 -8.47 -14.61 6.19
C LYS A 35 -7.02 -15.11 6.16
N ILE A 36 -6.15 -14.48 5.37
CA ILE A 36 -4.73 -14.83 5.32
C ILE A 36 -4.08 -14.63 6.69
N LYS A 37 -4.34 -13.49 7.33
CA LYS A 37 -3.83 -13.21 8.70
C LYS A 37 -4.29 -14.27 9.69
N ASN A 38 -5.58 -14.61 9.67
CA ASN A 38 -6.15 -15.61 10.56
C ASN A 38 -5.53 -16.99 10.33
N ASN A 39 -5.30 -17.37 9.08
CA ASN A 39 -4.64 -18.64 8.75
C ASN A 39 -3.21 -18.68 9.26
N ILE A 40 -2.46 -17.60 9.13
CA ILE A 40 -1.09 -17.51 9.64
C ILE A 40 -1.08 -17.59 11.15
N GLN A 41 -1.99 -16.90 11.84
CA GLN A 41 -2.12 -16.99 13.30
C GLN A 41 -2.42 -18.41 13.77
N ARG A 42 -3.33 -19.11 13.09
CA ARG A 42 -3.62 -20.52 13.38
C ARG A 42 -2.40 -21.39 13.20
N GLN A 43 -1.64 -21.21 12.13
CA GLN A 43 -0.40 -21.94 11.90
C GLN A 43 0.59 -21.73 13.04
N PHE A 44 0.73 -20.47 13.49
CA PHE A 44 1.61 -20.12 14.59
C PHE A 44 1.15 -20.77 15.90
N LEU A 45 -0.14 -20.66 16.23
CA LEU A 45 -0.71 -21.20 17.48
C LEU A 45 -0.72 -22.74 17.51
N ASN A 46 -0.83 -23.37 16.36
CA ASN A 46 -0.86 -24.83 16.24
C ASN A 46 0.52 -25.48 16.10
N CYS A 47 1.60 -24.69 16.14
CA CYS A 47 2.94 -25.24 16.13
C CYS A 47 3.20 -26.06 17.40
N PRO A 48 3.89 -27.21 17.27
CA PRO A 48 4.26 -28.00 18.45
C PRO A 48 5.07 -27.18 19.44
N LEU A 49 4.91 -27.49 20.73
CA LEU A 49 5.72 -26.88 21.78
C LEU A 49 7.14 -27.48 21.74
N GLY A 50 8.14 -26.65 22.04
CA GLY A 50 9.54 -27.07 22.04
C GLY A 50 10.20 -26.94 20.67
N GLU A 51 11.34 -27.60 20.51
CA GLU A 51 12.20 -27.48 19.33
C GLU A 51 11.53 -27.89 18.02
N GLU A 52 10.64 -28.88 18.06
CA GLU A 52 9.90 -29.37 16.89
C GLU A 52 9.04 -28.25 16.28
N GLY A 53 8.59 -27.29 17.09
CA GLY A 53 7.78 -26.17 16.64
C GLY A 53 8.57 -24.94 16.21
N ASP A 54 9.89 -24.91 16.40
CA ASP A 54 10.70 -23.70 16.16
C ASP A 54 10.69 -23.28 14.70
N GLN A 55 10.95 -24.21 13.76
CA GLN A 55 10.92 -23.89 12.33
C GLN A 55 9.53 -23.50 11.84
N PRO A 56 8.46 -24.26 12.13
CA PRO A 56 7.10 -23.83 11.77
C PRO A 56 6.72 -22.46 12.31
N ARG A 57 7.12 -22.11 13.55
CA ARG A 57 6.89 -20.78 14.12
C ARG A 57 7.62 -19.70 13.37
N LEU A 58 8.89 -19.90 13.02
CA LEU A 58 9.68 -18.96 12.22
C LEU A 58 9.07 -18.76 10.85
N PHE A 59 8.58 -19.83 10.22
CA PHE A 59 7.88 -19.76 8.94
C PHE A 59 6.61 -18.91 9.03
N ALA A 60 5.81 -19.13 10.05
CA ALA A 60 4.58 -18.37 10.28
C ALA A 60 4.89 -16.87 10.53
N GLN A 61 5.93 -16.56 11.31
CA GLN A 61 6.39 -15.20 11.53
C GLN A 61 6.84 -14.54 10.22
N ALA A 62 7.61 -15.25 9.40
CA ALA A 62 8.08 -14.74 8.11
C ALA A 62 6.91 -14.41 7.17
N LYS A 63 5.91 -15.29 7.11
CA LYS A 63 4.68 -15.05 6.33
C LYS A 63 3.93 -13.83 6.84
N PHE A 64 3.83 -13.67 8.15
CA PHE A 64 3.14 -12.52 8.75
C PHE A 64 3.84 -11.21 8.44
N GLN A 65 5.17 -11.18 8.56
CA GLN A 65 5.98 -10.02 8.18
C GLN A 65 5.82 -9.68 6.71
N LEU A 66 5.88 -10.68 5.83
CA LEU A 66 5.73 -10.47 4.40
C LEU A 66 4.36 -9.89 4.06
N LEU A 67 3.30 -10.39 4.69
CA LEU A 67 1.94 -9.86 4.51
C LEU A 67 1.85 -8.40 4.97
N ASN A 68 2.45 -8.07 6.11
CA ASN A 68 2.46 -6.70 6.62
C ASN A 68 3.22 -5.76 5.69
N GLU A 69 4.36 -6.19 5.16
CA GLU A 69 5.14 -5.42 4.17
C GLU A 69 4.35 -5.20 2.89
N PHE A 70 3.64 -6.23 2.42
CA PHE A 70 2.79 -6.15 1.24
C PHE A 70 1.69 -5.09 1.43
N VAL A 71 0.97 -5.15 2.55
CA VAL A 71 -0.08 -4.16 2.86
C VAL A 71 0.50 -2.77 3.04
N ALA A 72 1.65 -2.66 3.71
CA ALA A 72 2.33 -1.37 3.90
C ALA A 72 2.74 -0.73 2.57
N GLU A 73 3.16 -1.54 1.59
CA GLU A 73 3.51 -1.04 0.26
C GLU A 73 2.29 -0.44 -0.46
N PHE A 74 1.14 -1.08 -0.39
CA PHE A 74 -0.10 -0.52 -0.93
C PHE A 74 -0.47 0.80 -0.25
N LYS A 75 -0.35 0.87 1.08
CA LYS A 75 -0.60 2.11 1.83
C LYS A 75 0.35 3.22 1.41
N ARG A 76 1.61 2.89 1.19
CA ARG A 76 2.62 3.84 0.73
C ARG A 76 2.26 4.42 -0.64
N VAL A 77 1.84 3.59 -1.57
CA VAL A 77 1.43 4.03 -2.91
C VAL A 77 0.19 4.93 -2.81
N ALA A 78 -0.80 4.56 -2.02
CA ALA A 78 -2.00 5.35 -1.82
C ALA A 78 -1.69 6.73 -1.21
N ASN A 79 -0.81 6.79 -0.21
CA ASN A 79 -0.38 8.05 0.41
C ASN A 79 0.45 8.92 -0.56
N GLY A 80 1.27 8.28 -1.41
CA GLY A 80 2.02 8.97 -2.44
C GLY A 80 1.14 9.70 -3.45
N GLY A 81 -0.05 9.17 -3.72
CA GLY A 81 -1.05 9.82 -4.57
C GLY A 81 -1.57 11.12 -3.98
N LYS A 82 -1.81 11.16 -2.68
CA LYS A 82 -2.22 12.39 -1.98
C LYS A 82 -1.17 13.49 -2.12
N VAL A 83 0.10 13.14 -1.89
CA VAL A 83 1.22 14.09 -2.05
C VAL A 83 1.32 14.57 -3.51
N ALA A 84 1.19 13.65 -4.48
CA ALA A 84 1.22 14.00 -5.90
C ALA A 84 0.13 14.98 -6.27
N MET A 85 -1.08 14.85 -5.75
CA MET A 85 -2.18 15.80 -6.00
C MET A 85 -1.94 17.16 -5.35
N GLU A 86 -1.35 17.21 -4.18
CA GLU A 86 -0.94 18.48 -3.54
C GLU A 86 0.06 19.23 -4.43
N ASP A 87 1.02 18.51 -5.01
CA ASP A 87 2.00 19.08 -5.93
C ASP A 87 1.35 19.56 -7.23
N VAL A 88 0.35 18.84 -7.75
CA VAL A 88 -0.42 19.27 -8.92
C VAL A 88 -1.14 20.60 -8.64
N VAL A 89 -1.79 20.71 -7.51
CA VAL A 89 -2.50 21.95 -7.10
C VAL A 89 -1.51 23.12 -7.02
N TYR A 90 -0.34 22.88 -6.45
CA TYR A 90 0.73 23.90 -6.39
C TYR A 90 1.15 24.36 -7.80
N LEU A 91 1.37 23.43 -8.72
CA LEU A 91 1.74 23.75 -10.09
C LEU A 91 0.65 24.55 -10.83
N GLU A 92 -0.61 24.20 -10.61
CA GLU A 92 -1.75 24.95 -11.17
C GLU A 92 -1.79 26.38 -10.65
N GLN A 93 -1.57 26.58 -9.36
CA GLN A 93 -1.52 27.92 -8.75
C GLN A 93 -0.38 28.75 -9.32
N GLU A 94 0.81 28.17 -9.50
CA GLU A 94 1.95 28.83 -10.12
C GLU A 94 1.66 29.24 -11.58
N ARG A 95 1.00 28.36 -12.33
CA ARG A 95 0.58 28.65 -13.71
C ARG A 95 -0.37 29.84 -13.77
N LYS A 96 -1.36 29.89 -12.88
CA LYS A 96 -2.31 31.01 -12.80
C LYS A 96 -1.62 32.31 -12.48
N LYS A 97 -0.63 32.32 -11.60
CA LYS A 97 0.16 33.53 -11.29
C LYS A 97 0.95 34.02 -12.49
N ARG A 98 1.50 33.11 -13.31
CA ARG A 98 2.26 33.48 -14.52
C ARG A 98 1.38 34.10 -15.61
N ASN A 99 0.12 33.70 -15.66
CA ASN A 99 -0.83 34.17 -16.69
C ASN A 99 -1.57 35.45 -16.30
N ARG A 100 -1.24 36.03 -15.16
CA ARG A 100 -1.73 37.35 -14.74
C ARG A 100 -0.79 38.48 -15.26
#